data_51bb2b5cfb1f603c5993264d085148e4
#
_entry.id   51bb2b5cfb1f603c5993264d085148e4
#
_cell.length_a   1.000
_cell.length_b   1.000
_cell.length_c   1.000
_cell.angle_alpha   90.00
_cell.angle_beta   90.00
_cell.angle_gamma   90.00
#
_symmetry.space_group_name_H-M   'P 1'
#
loop_
_entity.id
_entity.type
_entity.pdbx_description
1 polymer ?
#
loop_
_entity_poly.entity_id
_entity_poly.type
_entity_poly.pdbx_seq_one_letter_code
_entity_poly.pdbx_strand_id
1 'polypeptide(L)'
;MNEKLIGKAASFPYMIWDMDGTILDSMRYWITLGADYLKQQGITPPEDLSSTIEAMTLEESAAYFQKEFGIDLPVPEIIAGFLSLIADEYRRTIPAKEFAAAIIKQAAANGSRMCVLTTSDHDLACEALQRVGLLPYFETVLTAEKLGMDKRSGAVYEAVMEKLKFLPEQTLICEDALYAVRAAAEAGANTGAKVLAFRDIANTGDWEKIRALADYAEESL
;
A
#
# COMPACT_ATOMS: atom_id res chain seq x y z
N MET A 1 2.93 -21.20 3.79
CA MET A 1 3.77 -20.11 3.28
C MET A 1 4.68 -20.65 2.18
N ASN A 2 4.81 -19.96 1.05
CA ASN A 2 5.61 -20.43 -0.10
C ASN A 2 7.10 -20.09 0.09
N GLU A 3 7.86 -20.96 0.76
CA GLU A 3 9.28 -20.77 1.07
C GLU A 3 10.15 -20.55 -0.19
N LYS A 4 9.79 -21.19 -1.30
CA LYS A 4 10.52 -21.03 -2.57
C LYS A 4 10.38 -19.60 -3.11
N LEU A 5 9.19 -19.02 -3.02
CA LEU A 5 8.94 -17.64 -3.45
C LEU A 5 9.62 -16.64 -2.49
N ILE A 6 9.57 -16.89 -1.18
CA ILE A 6 10.30 -16.08 -0.20
C ILE A 6 11.79 -16.05 -0.53
N GLY A 7 12.43 -17.21 -0.69
CA GLY A 7 13.85 -17.29 -1.01
C GLY A 7 14.20 -16.61 -2.34
N LYS A 8 13.33 -16.74 -3.35
CA LYS A 8 13.52 -16.06 -4.65
C LYS A 8 13.40 -14.54 -4.52
N ALA A 9 12.36 -14.03 -3.86
CA ALA A 9 12.17 -12.60 -3.64
C ALA A 9 13.31 -12.00 -2.79
N ALA A 10 13.68 -12.67 -1.71
CA ALA A 10 14.76 -12.22 -0.81
C ALA A 10 16.16 -12.32 -1.43
N SER A 11 16.31 -12.85 -2.65
CA SER A 11 17.59 -12.87 -3.37
C SER A 11 17.85 -11.61 -4.21
N PHE A 12 16.89 -10.69 -4.31
CA PHE A 12 17.08 -9.43 -5.02
C PHE A 12 17.92 -8.44 -4.18
N PRO A 13 18.99 -7.85 -4.75
CA PRO A 13 19.83 -6.88 -4.05
C PRO A 13 19.10 -5.59 -3.66
N TYR A 14 18.08 -5.20 -4.43
CA TYR A 14 17.32 -3.96 -4.23
C TYR A 14 15.83 -4.25 -4.22
N MET A 15 15.10 -3.59 -3.31
CA MET A 15 13.65 -3.77 -3.25
C MET A 15 12.95 -2.44 -2.97
N ILE A 16 11.86 -2.20 -3.71
CA ILE A 16 10.94 -1.09 -3.48
C ILE A 16 9.62 -1.70 -3.01
N TRP A 17 9.16 -1.32 -1.83
CA TRP A 17 7.99 -1.88 -1.20
C TRP A 17 6.87 -0.85 -1.11
N ASP A 18 5.72 -1.18 -1.62
CA ASP A 18 4.49 -0.55 -1.17
C ASP A 18 4.17 -0.94 0.27
N MET A 19 3.31 -0.17 0.95
CA MET A 19 2.98 -0.40 2.35
C MET A 19 1.60 -1.02 2.54
N ASP A 20 0.56 -0.35 2.05
CA ASP A 20 -0.83 -0.69 2.35
C ASP A 20 -1.35 -1.80 1.44
N GLY A 21 -1.76 -2.94 2.02
CA GLY A 21 -2.11 -4.13 1.24
C GLY A 21 -0.90 -4.98 0.82
N THR A 22 0.31 -4.46 0.95
CA THR A 22 1.58 -5.14 0.60
C THR A 22 2.38 -5.55 1.84
N ILE A 23 2.91 -4.59 2.62
CA ILE A 23 3.58 -4.87 3.89
C ILE A 23 2.57 -5.05 5.01
N LEU A 24 1.57 -4.17 5.06
CA LEU A 24 0.53 -4.12 6.11
C LEU A 24 -0.79 -4.70 5.60
N ASP A 25 -1.46 -5.47 6.45
CA ASP A 25 -2.83 -5.94 6.22
C ASP A 25 -3.83 -4.84 6.58
N SER A 26 -3.72 -3.70 5.90
CA SER A 26 -4.44 -2.46 6.20
C SER A 26 -5.72 -2.29 5.39
N MET A 27 -5.87 -2.98 4.25
CA MET A 27 -6.97 -2.70 3.33
C MET A 27 -8.35 -3.03 3.91
N ARG A 28 -8.45 -4.00 4.82
CA ARG A 28 -9.70 -4.26 5.55
C ARG A 28 -10.19 -3.05 6.37
N TYR A 29 -9.27 -2.27 6.92
CA TYR A 29 -9.56 -1.06 7.68
C TYR A 29 -9.97 0.09 6.77
N TRP A 30 -9.29 0.23 5.62
CA TRP A 30 -9.68 1.20 4.60
C TRP A 30 -11.08 0.94 4.04
N ILE A 31 -11.43 -0.33 3.78
CA ILE A 31 -12.75 -0.73 3.27
C ILE A 31 -13.87 -0.39 4.27
N THR A 32 -13.62 -0.52 5.57
CA THR A 32 -14.64 -0.24 6.60
C THR A 32 -14.62 1.19 7.11
N LEU A 33 -13.62 2.00 6.74
CA LEU A 33 -13.37 3.33 7.28
C LEU A 33 -14.59 4.25 7.23
N GLY A 34 -15.29 4.29 6.08
CA GLY A 34 -16.50 5.09 5.92
C GLY A 34 -17.63 4.65 6.87
N ALA A 35 -17.83 3.35 7.00
CA ALA A 35 -18.83 2.80 7.90
C ALA A 35 -18.50 3.09 9.38
N ASP A 36 -17.23 2.98 9.74
CA ASP A 36 -16.79 3.24 11.11
C ASP A 36 -16.88 4.73 11.47
N TYR A 37 -16.59 5.61 10.52
CA TYR A 37 -16.83 7.04 10.69
C TYR A 37 -18.32 7.37 10.91
N LEU A 38 -19.25 6.80 10.10
CA LEU A 38 -20.71 7.01 10.31
C LEU A 38 -21.15 6.51 11.68
N LYS A 39 -20.69 5.34 12.12
CA LYS A 39 -20.98 4.82 13.47
C LYS A 39 -20.50 5.78 14.56
N GLN A 40 -19.33 6.39 14.40
CA GLN A 40 -18.81 7.39 15.34
C GLN A 40 -19.68 8.65 15.40
N GLN A 41 -20.32 9.01 14.27
CA GLN A 41 -21.32 10.10 14.21
C GLN A 41 -22.71 9.68 14.71
N GLY A 42 -22.89 8.44 15.19
CA GLY A 42 -24.18 7.91 15.62
C GLY A 42 -25.12 7.52 14.48
N ILE A 43 -24.62 7.38 13.27
CA ILE A 43 -25.37 7.05 12.07
C ILE A 43 -25.15 5.56 11.73
N THR A 44 -26.23 4.84 11.47
CA THR A 44 -26.14 3.44 10.98
C THR A 44 -25.74 3.45 9.51
N PRO A 45 -24.58 2.86 9.14
CA PRO A 45 -24.16 2.83 7.74
C PRO A 45 -25.05 1.90 6.91
N PRO A 46 -25.37 2.26 5.64
CA PRO A 46 -26.01 1.34 4.69
C PRO A 46 -25.13 0.12 4.42
N GLU A 47 -25.76 -1.01 4.08
CA GLU A 47 -25.05 -2.27 3.78
C GLU A 47 -24.15 -2.16 2.53
N ASP A 48 -24.57 -1.34 1.56
CA ASP A 48 -23.88 -1.11 0.29
C ASP A 48 -22.90 0.07 0.32
N LEU A 49 -22.67 0.68 1.48
CA LEU A 49 -21.83 1.87 1.60
C LEU A 49 -20.44 1.68 0.98
N SER A 50 -19.77 0.58 1.33
CA SER A 50 -18.40 0.32 0.85
C SER A 50 -18.33 0.29 -0.69
N SER A 51 -19.27 -0.41 -1.33
CA SER A 51 -19.33 -0.45 -2.79
C SER A 51 -19.71 0.88 -3.43
N THR A 52 -20.49 1.70 -2.71
CA THR A 52 -20.88 3.03 -3.18
C THR A 52 -19.71 4.00 -3.23
N ILE A 53 -18.83 3.93 -2.21
CA ILE A 53 -17.71 4.87 -2.09
C ILE A 53 -16.38 4.32 -2.63
N GLU A 54 -16.31 3.06 -3.03
CA GLU A 54 -15.08 2.37 -3.45
C GLU A 54 -14.27 3.13 -4.52
N ALA A 55 -14.98 3.75 -5.49
CA ALA A 55 -14.35 4.49 -6.59
C ALA A 55 -14.12 5.97 -6.28
N MET A 56 -14.58 6.46 -5.13
CA MET A 56 -14.51 7.86 -4.75
C MET A 56 -13.16 8.21 -4.13
N THR A 57 -12.68 9.41 -4.38
CA THR A 57 -11.60 10.02 -3.60
C THR A 57 -12.06 10.32 -2.17
N LEU A 58 -11.15 10.61 -1.26
CA LEU A 58 -11.51 11.03 0.10
C LEU A 58 -12.39 12.30 0.10
N GLU A 59 -12.11 13.25 -0.81
CA GLU A 59 -12.91 14.47 -0.97
C GLU A 59 -14.32 14.14 -1.46
N GLU A 60 -14.45 13.30 -2.49
CA GLU A 60 -15.75 12.87 -3.01
C GLU A 60 -16.55 12.10 -1.96
N SER A 61 -15.90 11.20 -1.22
CA SER A 61 -16.53 10.46 -0.12
C SER A 61 -17.00 11.40 0.99
N ALA A 62 -16.19 12.37 1.39
CA ALA A 62 -16.56 13.34 2.41
C ALA A 62 -17.72 14.24 1.97
N ALA A 63 -17.72 14.70 0.71
CA ALA A 63 -18.83 15.46 0.14
C ALA A 63 -20.13 14.62 0.04
N TYR A 64 -20.00 13.35 -0.33
CA TYR A 64 -21.11 12.39 -0.31
C TYR A 64 -21.66 12.22 1.10
N PHE A 65 -20.81 12.08 2.11
CA PHE A 65 -21.23 11.91 3.51
C PHE A 65 -21.93 13.16 4.05
N GLN A 66 -21.42 14.35 3.73
CA GLN A 66 -22.05 15.61 4.08
C GLN A 66 -23.48 15.69 3.53
N LYS A 67 -23.65 15.34 2.25
CA LYS A 67 -24.91 15.45 1.54
C LYS A 67 -25.92 14.36 1.92
N GLU A 68 -25.51 13.11 1.88
CA GLU A 68 -26.46 11.96 2.01
C GLU A 68 -26.76 11.62 3.47
N PHE A 69 -25.83 11.85 4.39
CA PHE A 69 -26.02 11.55 5.80
C PHE A 69 -26.25 12.80 6.67
N GLY A 70 -26.26 14.00 6.07
CA GLY A 70 -26.54 15.24 6.77
C GLY A 70 -25.48 15.61 7.82
N ILE A 71 -24.23 15.24 7.56
CA ILE A 71 -23.12 15.59 8.47
C ILE A 71 -22.85 17.08 8.37
N ASP A 72 -23.10 17.82 9.46
CA ASP A 72 -22.93 19.28 9.54
C ASP A 72 -21.48 19.65 9.90
N LEU A 73 -20.53 19.22 9.07
CA LEU A 73 -19.11 19.54 9.14
C LEU A 73 -18.59 19.89 7.75
N PRO A 74 -17.63 20.83 7.63
CA PRO A 74 -16.93 21.07 6.36
C PRO A 74 -16.22 19.83 5.83
N VAL A 75 -16.18 19.67 4.51
CA VAL A 75 -15.50 18.51 3.85
C VAL A 75 -14.08 18.27 4.40
N PRO A 76 -13.22 19.28 4.61
CA PRO A 76 -11.89 19.04 5.18
C PRO A 76 -11.92 18.45 6.60
N GLU A 77 -12.92 18.77 7.41
CA GLU A 77 -13.06 18.21 8.76
C GLU A 77 -13.54 16.77 8.74
N ILE A 78 -14.40 16.41 7.79
CA ILE A 78 -14.81 15.01 7.56
C ILE A 78 -13.60 14.18 7.13
N ILE A 79 -12.79 14.69 6.20
CA ILE A 79 -11.52 14.03 5.77
C ILE A 79 -10.57 13.87 6.97
N ALA A 80 -10.41 14.91 7.79
CA ALA A 80 -9.59 14.82 8.99
C ALA A 80 -10.11 13.75 9.97
N GLY A 81 -11.44 13.58 10.06
CA GLY A 81 -12.07 12.49 10.81
C GLY A 81 -11.72 11.11 10.27
N PHE A 82 -11.79 10.89 8.95
CA PHE A 82 -11.37 9.66 8.31
C PHE A 82 -9.89 9.35 8.59
N LEU A 83 -9.03 10.35 8.37
CA LEU A 83 -7.59 10.20 8.58
C LEU A 83 -7.23 9.96 10.06
N SER A 84 -7.98 10.53 10.99
CA SER A 84 -7.80 10.27 12.43
C SER A 84 -8.14 8.84 12.81
N LEU A 85 -9.23 8.28 12.26
CA LEU A 85 -9.61 6.88 12.50
C LEU A 85 -8.56 5.91 11.98
N ILE A 86 -8.15 6.07 10.72
CA ILE A 86 -7.16 5.17 10.14
C ILE A 86 -5.78 5.32 10.81
N ALA A 87 -5.42 6.53 11.25
CA ALA A 87 -4.18 6.78 11.99
C ALA A 87 -4.14 6.00 13.31
N ASP A 88 -5.26 5.93 14.02
CA ASP A 88 -5.36 5.15 15.26
C ASP A 88 -5.16 3.65 14.98
N GLU A 89 -5.69 3.13 13.86
CA GLU A 89 -5.49 1.75 13.46
C GLU A 89 -4.01 1.46 13.10
N TYR A 90 -3.34 2.35 12.38
CA TYR A 90 -1.90 2.25 12.11
C TYR A 90 -1.07 2.22 13.39
N ARG A 91 -1.44 3.02 14.38
CA ARG A 91 -0.72 3.10 15.65
C ARG A 91 -0.95 1.90 16.56
N ARG A 92 -2.07 1.18 16.42
CA ARG A 92 -2.50 0.20 17.44
C ARG A 92 -2.69 -1.21 16.93
N THR A 93 -3.28 -1.41 15.76
CA THR A 93 -3.90 -2.70 15.40
C THR A 93 -3.40 -3.32 14.11
N ILE A 94 -3.24 -2.56 13.01
CA ILE A 94 -2.95 -3.10 11.69
C ILE A 94 -1.69 -3.98 11.69
N PRO A 95 -1.79 -5.30 11.46
CA PRO A 95 -0.63 -6.18 11.48
C PRO A 95 0.18 -6.09 10.18
N ALA A 96 1.42 -6.54 10.24
CA ALA A 96 2.16 -6.85 9.01
C ALA A 96 1.66 -8.16 8.40
N LYS A 97 1.65 -8.24 7.08
CA LYS A 97 1.45 -9.51 6.37
C LYS A 97 2.66 -10.42 6.63
N GLU A 98 2.40 -11.63 7.11
CA GLU A 98 3.45 -12.58 7.50
C GLU A 98 4.44 -12.89 6.37
N PHE A 99 3.90 -13.03 5.14
CA PHE A 99 4.71 -13.32 3.97
C PHE A 99 5.65 -12.17 3.63
N ALA A 100 5.17 -10.93 3.63
CA ALA A 100 5.98 -9.73 3.40
C ALA A 100 7.08 -9.60 4.49
N ALA A 101 6.70 -9.76 5.75
CA ALA A 101 7.65 -9.70 6.87
C ALA A 101 8.74 -10.78 6.76
N ALA A 102 8.40 -11.98 6.29
CA ALA A 102 9.38 -13.05 6.06
C ALA A 102 10.39 -12.69 4.96
N ILE A 103 9.90 -12.15 3.82
CA ILE A 103 10.79 -11.71 2.73
C ILE A 103 11.70 -10.57 3.22
N ILE A 104 11.15 -9.55 3.86
CA ILE A 104 11.89 -8.37 4.35
C ILE A 104 13.04 -8.80 5.27
N LYS A 105 12.75 -9.65 6.27
CA LYS A 105 13.75 -10.13 7.22
C LYS A 105 14.85 -10.96 6.54
N GLN A 106 14.46 -11.84 5.62
CA GLN A 106 15.42 -12.67 4.91
C GLN A 106 16.25 -11.85 3.92
N ALA A 107 15.65 -10.90 3.19
CA ALA A 107 16.34 -9.99 2.28
C ALA A 107 17.37 -9.13 3.05
N ALA A 108 16.99 -8.60 4.20
CA ALA A 108 17.92 -7.86 5.07
C ALA A 108 19.09 -8.73 5.52
N ALA A 109 18.85 -9.98 5.92
CA ALA A 109 19.90 -10.94 6.27
C ALA A 109 20.85 -11.26 5.10
N ASN A 110 20.34 -11.19 3.87
CA ASN A 110 21.12 -11.35 2.64
C ASN A 110 21.86 -10.07 2.21
N GLY A 111 21.69 -8.94 2.91
CA GLY A 111 22.30 -7.66 2.60
C GLY A 111 21.57 -6.83 1.54
N SER A 112 20.30 -7.14 1.26
CA SER A 112 19.49 -6.36 0.32
C SER A 112 19.24 -4.95 0.86
N ARG A 113 19.29 -3.95 -0.03
CA ARG A 113 18.91 -2.58 0.26
C ARG A 113 17.44 -2.38 -0.09
N MET A 114 16.68 -1.83 0.84
CA MET A 114 15.23 -1.73 0.69
C MET A 114 14.71 -0.34 1.02
N CYS A 115 13.69 0.12 0.32
CA CYS A 115 12.94 1.32 0.66
C CYS A 115 11.43 1.05 0.61
N VAL A 116 10.67 1.90 1.29
CA VAL A 116 9.21 1.95 1.14
C VAL A 116 8.84 3.11 0.23
N LEU A 117 7.87 2.89 -0.65
CA LEU A 117 7.22 3.90 -1.49
C LEU A 117 5.70 3.81 -1.28
N THR A 118 5.13 4.77 -0.57
CA THR A 118 3.70 4.77 -0.21
C THR A 118 2.99 6.05 -0.65
N THR A 119 1.66 6.01 -0.73
CA THR A 119 0.80 7.19 -0.86
C THR A 119 0.30 7.70 0.50
N SER A 120 0.50 6.93 1.57
CA SER A 120 0.12 7.30 2.94
C SER A 120 1.04 8.37 3.51
N ASP A 121 0.58 9.05 4.56
CA ASP A 121 1.39 10.04 5.28
C ASP A 121 2.70 9.42 5.79
N HIS A 122 3.78 10.17 5.65
CA HIS A 122 5.13 9.71 5.97
C HIS A 122 5.28 9.30 7.43
N ASP A 123 4.76 10.12 8.35
CA ASP A 123 5.00 9.91 9.78
C ASP A 123 4.14 8.75 10.28
N LEU A 124 2.91 8.64 9.81
CA LEU A 124 2.05 7.49 10.07
C LEU A 124 2.63 6.18 9.51
N ALA A 125 3.21 6.22 8.31
CA ALA A 125 3.89 5.07 7.72
C ALA A 125 5.07 4.62 8.58
N CYS A 126 5.90 5.56 9.03
CA CYS A 126 7.02 5.28 9.93
C CYS A 126 6.55 4.72 11.28
N GLU A 127 5.50 5.29 11.89
CA GLU A 127 4.92 4.82 13.15
C GLU A 127 4.40 3.38 13.02
N ALA A 128 3.66 3.09 11.95
CA ALA A 128 3.13 1.75 11.68
C ALA A 128 4.24 0.70 11.48
N LEU A 129 5.22 1.02 10.62
CA LEU A 129 6.36 0.14 10.36
C LEU A 129 7.24 -0.08 11.60
N GLN A 130 7.41 0.96 12.43
CA GLN A 130 8.10 0.86 13.71
C GLN A 130 7.36 -0.08 14.68
N ARG A 131 6.04 0.07 14.78
CA ARG A 131 5.19 -0.75 15.65
C ARG A 131 5.25 -2.23 15.29
N VAL A 132 5.23 -2.56 13.99
CA VAL A 132 5.35 -3.96 13.53
C VAL A 132 6.81 -4.45 13.47
N GLY A 133 7.79 -3.61 13.86
CA GLY A 133 9.21 -3.97 13.94
C GLY A 133 9.90 -4.12 12.58
N LEU A 134 9.37 -3.50 11.53
CA LEU A 134 9.93 -3.60 10.18
C LEU A 134 10.69 -2.34 9.72
N LEU A 135 10.45 -1.17 10.34
CA LEU A 135 11.11 0.08 9.96
C LEU A 135 12.64 -0.02 9.86
N PRO A 136 13.36 -0.70 10.79
CA PRO A 136 14.83 -0.76 10.74
C PRO A 136 15.42 -1.48 9.52
N TYR A 137 14.60 -2.20 8.74
CA TYR A 137 15.06 -2.90 7.54
C TYR A 137 15.07 -2.01 6.28
N PHE A 138 14.51 -0.82 6.36
CA PHE A 138 14.42 0.10 5.23
C PHE A 138 15.39 1.27 5.37
N GLU A 139 16.07 1.60 4.27
CA GLU A 139 16.97 2.78 4.23
C GLU A 139 16.19 4.09 4.36
N THR A 140 14.97 4.10 3.81
CA THR A 140 14.09 5.27 3.80
C THR A 140 12.64 4.88 3.53
N VAL A 141 11.73 5.71 4.02
CA VAL A 141 10.31 5.72 3.64
C VAL A 141 10.09 6.93 2.73
N LEU A 142 9.67 6.70 1.51
CA LEU A 142 9.36 7.72 0.51
C LEU A 142 7.85 7.80 0.34
N THR A 143 7.32 9.01 0.15
CA THR A 143 5.93 9.19 -0.24
C THR A 143 5.85 9.75 -1.64
N ALA A 144 4.86 9.28 -2.42
CA ALA A 144 4.61 9.78 -3.77
C ALA A 144 4.37 11.30 -3.77
N GLU A 145 3.69 11.81 -2.73
CA GLU A 145 3.46 13.25 -2.52
C GLU A 145 4.78 14.04 -2.41
N LYS A 146 5.70 13.63 -1.52
CA LYS A 146 7.00 14.31 -1.34
C LYS A 146 7.89 14.23 -2.58
N LEU A 147 7.68 13.22 -3.43
CA LEU A 147 8.35 13.12 -4.73
C LEU A 147 7.68 13.99 -5.80
N GLY A 148 6.47 14.52 -5.54
CA GLY A 148 5.66 15.23 -6.53
C GLY A 148 5.22 14.35 -7.70
N MET A 149 5.05 13.04 -7.46
CA MET A 149 4.78 12.02 -8.48
C MET A 149 3.57 11.16 -8.11
N ASP A 150 2.99 10.48 -9.09
CA ASP A 150 1.86 9.56 -8.92
C ASP A 150 2.31 8.11 -9.11
N LYS A 151 1.91 7.23 -8.21
CA LYS A 151 2.13 5.78 -8.31
C LYS A 151 1.39 5.11 -9.47
N ARG A 152 0.54 5.85 -10.20
CA ARG A 152 -0.07 5.39 -11.46
C ARG A 152 0.87 5.45 -12.67
N SER A 153 2.08 6.01 -12.51
CA SER A 153 3.09 6.10 -13.56
C SER A 153 4.35 5.32 -13.20
N GLY A 154 4.89 4.56 -14.12
CA GLY A 154 6.17 3.85 -13.98
C GLY A 154 7.34 4.76 -13.62
N ALA A 155 7.28 6.04 -14.03
CA ALA A 155 8.30 7.04 -13.75
C ALA A 155 8.59 7.21 -12.25
N VAL A 156 7.65 6.95 -11.33
CA VAL A 156 7.89 7.06 -9.89
C VAL A 156 8.89 5.99 -9.42
N TYR A 157 8.78 4.75 -9.92
CA TYR A 157 9.70 3.66 -9.57
C TYR A 157 11.08 3.90 -10.19
N GLU A 158 11.12 4.39 -11.43
CA GLU A 158 12.37 4.77 -12.11
C GLU A 158 13.10 5.88 -11.31
N ALA A 159 12.37 6.91 -10.88
CA ALA A 159 12.91 8.00 -10.06
C ALA A 159 13.43 7.52 -8.69
N VAL A 160 12.73 6.54 -8.06
CA VAL A 160 13.20 5.94 -6.80
C VAL A 160 14.48 5.15 -7.02
N MET A 161 14.55 4.33 -8.10
CA MET A 161 15.76 3.56 -8.44
C MET A 161 16.94 4.50 -8.71
N GLU A 162 16.74 5.57 -9.46
CA GLU A 162 17.77 6.59 -9.75
C GLU A 162 18.23 7.27 -8.46
N LYS A 163 17.30 7.75 -7.63
CA LYS A 163 17.57 8.45 -6.37
C LYS A 163 18.39 7.62 -5.40
N LEU A 164 18.07 6.33 -5.26
CA LEU A 164 18.71 5.42 -4.32
C LEU A 164 19.89 4.66 -4.94
N LYS A 165 20.13 4.85 -6.24
CA LYS A 165 21.15 4.14 -7.02
C LYS A 165 20.94 2.62 -6.98
N PHE A 166 19.67 2.19 -7.08
CA PHE A 166 19.30 0.81 -7.25
C PHE A 166 19.49 0.44 -8.72
N LEU A 167 20.14 -0.69 -8.99
CA LEU A 167 20.29 -1.20 -10.35
C LEU A 167 18.97 -1.83 -10.77
N PRO A 168 18.30 -1.30 -11.82
CA PRO A 168 16.94 -1.71 -12.14
C PRO A 168 16.79 -3.21 -12.38
N GLU A 169 17.67 -3.83 -13.14
CA GLU A 169 17.65 -5.27 -13.46
C GLU A 169 17.89 -6.18 -12.24
N GLN A 170 18.27 -5.59 -11.10
CA GLN A 170 18.46 -6.25 -9.81
C GLN A 170 17.43 -5.79 -8.78
N THR A 171 16.41 -5.05 -9.21
CA THR A 171 15.38 -4.48 -8.34
C THR A 171 14.09 -5.28 -8.43
N LEU A 172 13.50 -5.57 -7.26
CA LEU A 172 12.15 -6.11 -7.12
C LEU A 172 11.22 -5.02 -6.59
N ILE A 173 10.10 -4.79 -7.28
CA ILE A 173 9.04 -3.89 -6.86
C ILE A 173 7.89 -4.75 -6.31
N CYS A 174 7.46 -4.47 -5.09
CA CYS A 174 6.43 -5.21 -4.36
C CYS A 174 5.17 -4.34 -4.24
N GLU A 175 4.05 -4.80 -4.77
CA GLU A 175 2.79 -4.06 -4.90
C GLU A 175 1.56 -4.95 -4.81
N ASP A 176 0.39 -4.37 -4.50
CA ASP A 176 -0.90 -5.07 -4.45
C ASP A 176 -1.95 -4.47 -5.39
N ALA A 177 -1.97 -3.15 -5.55
CA ALA A 177 -3.02 -2.46 -6.28
C ALA A 177 -2.81 -2.51 -7.80
N LEU A 178 -3.87 -2.80 -8.57
CA LEU A 178 -3.79 -2.94 -10.03
C LEU A 178 -3.12 -1.77 -10.73
N TYR A 179 -3.43 -0.53 -10.34
CA TYR A 179 -2.84 0.66 -10.96
C TYR A 179 -1.33 0.74 -10.70
N ALA A 180 -0.90 0.38 -9.49
CA ALA A 180 0.51 0.43 -9.09
C ALA A 180 1.30 -0.75 -9.68
N VAL A 181 0.72 -1.94 -9.74
CA VAL A 181 1.31 -3.09 -10.43
C VAL A 181 1.48 -2.81 -11.94
N ARG A 182 0.52 -2.13 -12.60
CA ARG A 182 0.68 -1.68 -13.98
C ARG A 182 1.85 -0.71 -14.15
N ALA A 183 1.93 0.28 -13.28
CA ALA A 183 3.03 1.25 -13.29
C ALA A 183 4.38 0.58 -13.01
N ALA A 184 4.44 -0.35 -12.04
CA ALA A 184 5.64 -1.15 -11.77
C ALA A 184 6.04 -2.03 -12.96
N ALA A 185 5.08 -2.66 -13.65
CA ALA A 185 5.33 -3.45 -14.85
C ALA A 185 5.81 -2.58 -16.03
N GLU A 186 5.28 -1.36 -16.18
CA GLU A 186 5.78 -0.36 -17.14
C GLU A 186 7.24 -0.01 -16.86
N ALA A 187 7.58 0.33 -15.62
CA ALA A 187 8.96 0.58 -15.20
C ALA A 187 9.85 -0.64 -15.46
N GLY A 188 9.35 -1.86 -15.16
CA GLY A 188 10.05 -3.10 -15.42
C GLY A 188 10.32 -3.35 -16.91
N ALA A 189 9.35 -3.05 -17.77
CA ALA A 189 9.52 -3.16 -19.22
C ALA A 189 10.59 -2.20 -19.76
N ASN A 190 10.68 -1.01 -19.18
CA ASN A 190 11.65 0.01 -19.58
C ASN A 190 13.07 -0.28 -19.04
N THR A 191 13.17 -0.87 -17.86
CA THR A 191 14.43 -0.88 -17.06
C THR A 191 14.94 -2.27 -16.73
N GLY A 192 14.11 -3.31 -16.82
CA GLY A 192 14.44 -4.68 -16.42
C GLY A 192 14.08 -5.04 -14.97
N ALA A 193 13.54 -4.10 -14.18
CA ALA A 193 13.07 -4.37 -12.83
C ALA A 193 11.94 -5.44 -12.84
N LYS A 194 11.83 -6.19 -11.75
CA LYS A 194 10.84 -7.26 -11.59
C LYS A 194 9.73 -6.84 -10.64
N VAL A 195 8.56 -7.44 -10.80
CA VAL A 195 7.38 -7.14 -9.99
C VAL A 195 6.92 -8.38 -9.24
N LEU A 196 6.73 -8.24 -7.93
CA LEU A 196 6.06 -9.20 -7.07
C LEU A 196 4.72 -8.60 -6.63
N ALA A 197 3.64 -9.24 -7.03
CA ALA A 197 2.29 -8.83 -6.64
C ALA A 197 1.82 -9.60 -5.41
N PHE A 198 1.12 -8.89 -4.51
CA PHE A 198 0.48 -9.45 -3.33
C PHE A 198 -1.04 -9.49 -3.50
N ARG A 199 -1.64 -10.65 -3.20
CA ARG A 199 -3.08 -10.74 -3.10
C ARG A 199 -3.56 -10.06 -1.82
N ASP A 200 -4.66 -9.32 -1.95
CA ASP A 200 -5.32 -8.66 -0.85
C ASP A 200 -6.83 -8.72 -0.99
N ILE A 201 -7.57 -8.48 0.11
CA ILE A 201 -9.02 -8.44 0.10
C ILE A 201 -9.56 -7.36 -0.85
N ALA A 202 -8.85 -6.23 -0.96
CA ALA A 202 -9.22 -5.10 -1.81
C ALA A 202 -8.99 -5.35 -3.30
N ASN A 203 -8.15 -6.33 -3.68
CA ASN A 203 -7.82 -6.57 -5.08
C ASN A 203 -8.38 -7.88 -5.65
N THR A 204 -9.26 -8.57 -4.92
CA THR A 204 -9.79 -9.88 -5.33
C THR A 204 -10.47 -9.85 -6.70
N GLY A 205 -11.19 -8.78 -7.05
CA GLY A 205 -11.83 -8.60 -8.35
C GLY A 205 -10.87 -8.38 -9.51
N ASP A 206 -9.68 -7.85 -9.24
CA ASP A 206 -8.65 -7.53 -10.22
C ASP A 206 -7.47 -8.52 -10.21
N TRP A 207 -7.50 -9.53 -9.32
CA TRP A 207 -6.35 -10.39 -9.07
C TRP A 207 -5.79 -11.08 -10.33
N GLU A 208 -6.64 -11.59 -11.22
CA GLU A 208 -6.18 -12.22 -12.45
C GLU A 208 -5.45 -11.25 -13.38
N LYS A 209 -5.86 -9.97 -13.42
CA LYS A 209 -5.18 -8.92 -14.18
C LYS A 209 -3.85 -8.57 -13.54
N ILE A 210 -3.82 -8.45 -12.20
CA ILE A 210 -2.62 -8.18 -11.41
C ILE A 210 -1.59 -9.28 -11.63
N ARG A 211 -2.01 -10.54 -11.47
CA ARG A 211 -1.16 -11.72 -11.66
C ARG A 211 -0.57 -11.83 -13.07
N ALA A 212 -1.33 -11.42 -14.09
CA ALA A 212 -0.87 -11.44 -15.47
C ALA A 212 0.20 -10.38 -15.78
N LEU A 213 0.29 -9.32 -14.98
CA LEU A 213 1.26 -8.22 -15.15
C LEU A 213 2.55 -8.44 -14.34
N ALA A 214 2.49 -9.22 -13.26
CA ALA A 214 3.60 -9.43 -12.35
C ALA A 214 4.51 -10.59 -12.80
N ASP A 215 5.81 -10.48 -12.48
CA ASP A 215 6.77 -11.60 -12.68
C ASP A 215 6.59 -12.69 -11.61
N TYR A 216 6.14 -12.30 -10.41
CA TYR A 216 5.87 -13.18 -9.28
C TYR A 216 4.56 -12.75 -8.59
N ALA A 217 3.87 -13.71 -7.98
CA ALA A 217 2.63 -13.46 -7.27
C ALA A 217 2.55 -14.25 -5.96
N GLU A 218 2.16 -13.58 -4.89
CA GLU A 218 1.78 -14.20 -3.61
C GLU A 218 0.26 -14.25 -3.51
N GLU A 219 -0.29 -15.45 -3.38
CA GLU A 219 -1.74 -15.71 -3.50
C GLU A 219 -2.47 -15.85 -2.16
N SER A 220 -1.75 -15.84 -1.01
CA SER A 220 -2.40 -15.91 0.30
C SER A 220 -3.06 -14.57 0.66
N LEU A 221 -4.28 -14.67 1.22
CA LEU A 221 -5.03 -13.54 1.76
C LEU A 221 -4.72 -13.35 3.25
#